data_c49ae6fecd4277c39fd20d5980db0976
#
_entry.id   c49ae6fecd4277c39fd20d5980db0976
#
_cell.length_a   1.000
_cell.length_b   1.000
_cell.length_c   1.000
_cell.angle_alpha   90.00
_cell.angle_beta   90.00
_cell.angle_gamma   90.00
#
_symmetry.space_group_name_H-M   'P 1'
#
loop_
_entity.id
_entity.type
_entity.pdbx_description
1 polymer ?
#
loop_
_entity_poly.entity_id
_entity_poly.type
_entity_poly.pdbx_seq_one_letter_code
_entity_poly.pdbx_strand_id
1 'polypeptide(L)'
;TLYLSPLLFPAKPYHHLLKDDKLQTDSLNNPLNDSMKAHELFLAEVEAFGRLDEDLKYIYYSLLHPTDEFKSFFDFIAYTIPFGKYDNPETVIRRRFAKEVCEHAQLENYISRAPIELAYCLALINCRDRYSITPPWVLHNFPRVESIMYVLRNTPCLTGCVYCNQAFDIHRGLKHFFGFDAYRTYNNQPLQENAVQAAVEGKSILAVFPTGGGKSITFQVPALMSGEQVKGLTVVISPLQSLMKDQVDNLRKNNITDAVTINGLLDPIERAKSFESVENGSASILYISPESLRSKSIERLLLGRKVVRFVIDEAHCFSS
;
A
#
# COMPACT_ATOMS: atom_id res chain seq x y z
N THR A 1 6.73 -18.63 12.96
CA THR A 1 7.19 -17.27 13.30
C THR A 1 7.31 -16.38 12.06
N LEU A 2 8.17 -16.69 11.05
CA LEU A 2 8.45 -15.79 9.92
C LEU A 2 7.18 -15.26 9.20
N TYR A 3 6.17 -16.09 9.02
CA TYR A 3 4.89 -15.71 8.39
C TYR A 3 3.90 -15.07 9.36
N LEU A 4 4.04 -15.29 10.66
CA LEU A 4 3.19 -14.67 11.70
C LEU A 4 3.57 -13.21 11.97
N SER A 5 4.86 -12.88 11.93
CA SER A 5 5.34 -11.54 12.23
C SER A 5 4.66 -10.44 11.41
N PRO A 6 4.50 -10.55 10.07
CA PRO A 6 3.81 -9.52 9.29
C PRO A 6 2.30 -9.42 9.58
N LEU A 7 1.68 -10.46 10.11
CA LEU A 7 0.28 -10.45 10.54
C LEU A 7 0.10 -9.73 11.87
N LEU A 8 1.00 -9.99 12.82
CA LEU A 8 0.89 -9.51 14.19
C LEU A 8 1.59 -8.18 14.42
N PHE A 9 2.59 -7.86 13.59
CA PHE A 9 3.34 -6.60 13.61
C PHE A 9 3.34 -5.90 12.24
N PRO A 10 2.19 -5.66 11.62
CA PRO A 10 2.10 -5.14 10.24
C PRO A 10 2.61 -3.70 10.10
N ALA A 11 2.67 -2.94 11.20
CA ALA A 11 3.20 -1.58 11.20
C ALA A 11 4.73 -1.48 11.17
N LYS A 12 5.44 -2.58 11.49
CA LYS A 12 6.90 -2.58 11.46
C LYS A 12 7.41 -2.79 10.03
N PRO A 13 8.24 -1.87 9.48
CA PRO A 13 8.94 -2.13 8.24
C PRO A 13 9.76 -3.43 8.38
N TYR A 14 9.66 -4.31 7.41
CA TYR A 14 10.28 -5.64 7.49
C TYR A 14 11.81 -5.62 7.72
N HIS A 15 12.50 -4.55 7.29
CA HIS A 15 13.92 -4.35 7.57
C HIS A 15 14.20 -4.20 9.07
N HIS A 16 13.25 -3.70 9.83
CA HIS A 16 13.41 -3.43 11.26
C HIS A 16 13.09 -4.67 12.10
N LEU A 17 12.27 -5.62 11.61
CA LEU A 17 12.06 -6.89 12.30
C LEU A 17 13.36 -7.66 12.53
N LEU A 18 14.33 -7.54 11.59
CA LEU A 18 15.64 -8.18 11.72
C LEU A 18 16.63 -7.41 12.60
N LYS A 19 16.51 -6.06 12.67
CA LYS A 19 17.45 -5.20 13.40
C LYS A 19 16.96 -4.84 14.80
N ASP A 20 15.70 -4.40 14.92
CA ASP A 20 15.16 -3.87 16.17
C ASP A 20 14.80 -4.97 17.16
N ASP A 21 14.43 -6.16 16.69
CA ASP A 21 14.10 -7.30 17.56
C ASP A 21 15.34 -8.11 17.97
N LYS A 22 16.54 -7.54 17.81
CA LYS A 22 17.82 -8.14 18.22
C LYS A 22 18.07 -9.54 17.64
N LEU A 23 17.47 -9.87 16.50
CA LEU A 23 17.72 -11.11 15.78
C LEU A 23 19.11 -11.16 15.12
N GLN A 24 19.84 -10.03 15.12
CA GLN A 24 21.24 -9.97 14.73
C GLN A 24 22.12 -9.96 15.98
N THR A 25 22.92 -10.99 16.14
CA THR A 25 24.00 -11.01 17.14
C THR A 25 25.29 -10.57 16.51
N ASP A 26 26.21 -10.07 17.33
CA ASP A 26 27.61 -9.79 16.95
C ASP A 26 28.37 -11.05 16.51
N SER A 27 27.83 -12.23 16.75
CA SER A 27 28.34 -13.53 16.28
C SER A 27 27.45 -14.08 15.17
N LEU A 28 27.84 -13.84 13.92
CA LEU A 28 27.27 -14.48 12.75
C LEU A 28 27.37 -16.02 12.87
N ASN A 29 26.25 -16.73 12.62
CA ASN A 29 26.17 -18.19 12.55
C ASN A 29 26.34 -18.95 13.90
N ASN A 30 25.72 -18.49 14.97
CA ASN A 30 25.57 -19.30 16.18
C ASN A 30 24.16 -19.91 16.25
N PRO A 31 23.95 -21.20 15.92
CA PRO A 31 22.61 -21.81 15.87
C PRO A 31 21.84 -21.75 17.19
N LEU A 32 22.55 -21.75 18.34
CA LEU A 32 21.91 -21.63 19.63
C LEU A 32 21.30 -20.24 19.83
N ASN A 33 22.05 -19.20 19.51
CA ASN A 33 21.56 -17.81 19.61
C ASN A 33 20.40 -17.57 18.65
N ASP A 34 20.47 -18.11 17.44
CA ASP A 34 19.40 -17.98 16.45
C ASP A 34 18.13 -18.71 16.91
N SER A 35 18.26 -19.88 17.54
CA SER A 35 17.14 -20.62 18.13
C SER A 35 16.52 -19.89 19.31
N MET A 36 17.33 -19.30 20.20
CA MET A 36 16.83 -18.51 21.32
C MET A 36 16.03 -17.29 20.86
N LYS A 37 16.51 -16.60 19.83
CA LYS A 37 15.83 -15.44 19.26
C LYS A 37 14.54 -15.82 18.54
N ALA A 38 14.54 -16.91 17.80
CA ALA A 38 13.32 -17.44 17.19
C ALA A 38 12.27 -17.78 18.26
N HIS A 39 12.72 -18.29 19.42
CA HIS A 39 11.83 -18.55 20.55
C HIS A 39 11.28 -17.25 21.17
N GLU A 40 12.14 -16.25 21.41
CA GLU A 40 11.72 -14.94 21.91
C GLU A 40 10.72 -14.26 20.97
N LEU A 41 10.97 -14.30 19.64
CA LEU A 41 10.05 -13.78 18.64
C LEU A 41 8.71 -14.52 18.71
N PHE A 42 8.74 -15.85 18.80
CA PHE A 42 7.53 -16.64 18.91
C PHE A 42 6.68 -16.28 20.14
N LEU A 43 7.33 -16.09 21.30
CA LEU A 43 6.63 -15.64 22.52
C LEU A 43 6.03 -14.24 22.36
N ALA A 44 6.75 -13.33 21.69
CA ALA A 44 6.21 -12.00 21.36
C ALA A 44 5.00 -12.07 20.42
N GLU A 45 5.00 -13.00 19.46
CA GLU A 45 3.86 -13.27 18.57
C GLU A 45 2.65 -13.82 19.34
N VAL A 46 2.86 -14.74 20.29
CA VAL A 46 1.80 -15.25 21.16
C VAL A 46 1.17 -14.12 21.98
N GLU A 47 2.01 -13.27 22.56
CA GLU A 47 1.54 -12.11 23.33
C GLU A 47 0.78 -11.11 22.44
N ALA A 48 1.32 -10.81 21.25
CA ALA A 48 0.69 -9.90 20.29
C ALA A 48 -0.69 -10.42 19.85
N PHE A 49 -0.81 -11.72 19.55
CA PHE A 49 -2.12 -12.32 19.26
C PHE A 49 -3.08 -12.20 20.46
N GLY A 50 -2.59 -12.43 21.68
CA GLY A 50 -3.38 -12.28 22.91
C GLY A 50 -3.97 -10.87 23.10
N ARG A 51 -3.27 -9.83 22.61
CA ARG A 51 -3.68 -8.41 22.70
C ARG A 51 -4.65 -7.97 21.59
N LEU A 52 -4.86 -8.77 20.54
CA LEU A 52 -5.84 -8.45 19.51
C LEU A 52 -7.25 -8.39 20.10
N ASP A 53 -8.12 -7.58 19.49
CA ASP A 53 -9.55 -7.64 19.80
C ASP A 53 -10.13 -9.01 19.39
N GLU A 54 -11.23 -9.38 20.00
CA GLU A 54 -11.82 -10.71 19.83
C GLU A 54 -12.29 -10.96 18.38
N ASP A 55 -12.74 -9.95 17.66
CA ASP A 55 -13.14 -10.08 16.27
C ASP A 55 -11.94 -10.42 15.38
N LEU A 56 -10.78 -9.77 15.60
CA LEU A 56 -9.54 -10.08 14.87
C LEU A 56 -8.99 -11.46 15.21
N LYS A 57 -9.03 -11.87 16.51
CA LYS A 57 -8.65 -13.23 16.90
C LYS A 57 -9.48 -14.27 16.17
N TYR A 58 -10.80 -14.07 16.16
CA TYR A 58 -11.73 -14.96 15.46
C TYR A 58 -11.45 -14.99 13.95
N ILE A 59 -11.27 -13.82 13.31
CA ILE A 59 -10.97 -13.72 11.87
C ILE A 59 -9.69 -14.49 11.54
N TYR A 60 -8.58 -14.20 12.25
CA TYR A 60 -7.31 -14.86 11.97
C TYR A 60 -7.35 -16.36 12.24
N TYR A 61 -7.98 -16.78 13.33
CA TYR A 61 -8.18 -18.20 13.59
C TYR A 61 -8.97 -18.89 12.47
N SER A 62 -10.09 -18.30 12.06
CA SER A 62 -10.96 -18.89 11.02
C SER A 62 -10.30 -18.97 9.66
N LEU A 63 -9.47 -18.00 9.31
CA LEU A 63 -8.75 -17.98 8.03
C LEU A 63 -7.51 -18.87 8.04
N LEU A 64 -6.77 -18.93 9.14
CA LEU A 64 -5.41 -19.45 9.18
C LEU A 64 -5.28 -20.81 9.83
N HIS A 65 -6.10 -21.14 10.85
CA HIS A 65 -6.03 -22.46 11.51
C HIS A 65 -6.26 -23.64 10.56
N PRO A 66 -7.11 -23.54 9.50
CA PRO A 66 -7.24 -24.61 8.53
C PRO A 66 -6.05 -24.80 7.58
N THR A 67 -5.03 -23.92 7.65
CA THR A 67 -3.86 -23.94 6.76
C THR A 67 -2.67 -24.60 7.45
N ASP A 68 -1.85 -25.32 6.66
CA ASP A 68 -0.70 -26.06 7.22
C ASP A 68 0.35 -25.10 7.81
N GLU A 69 0.49 -23.89 7.24
CA GLU A 69 1.48 -22.91 7.63
C GLU A 69 1.23 -22.32 9.03
N PHE A 70 -0.03 -22.26 9.47
CA PHE A 70 -0.40 -21.58 10.72
C PHE A 70 -1.07 -22.47 11.76
N LYS A 71 -1.52 -23.66 11.38
CA LYS A 71 -2.22 -24.58 12.26
C LYS A 71 -1.50 -24.81 13.60
N SER A 72 -0.20 -25.13 13.52
CA SER A 72 0.60 -25.42 14.71
C SER A 72 0.67 -24.27 15.72
N PHE A 73 0.60 -23.02 15.25
CA PHE A 73 0.53 -21.85 16.14
C PHE A 73 -0.75 -21.84 16.94
N PHE A 74 -1.89 -22.01 16.27
CA PHE A 74 -3.19 -22.01 16.93
C PHE A 74 -3.39 -23.20 17.87
N ASP A 75 -2.88 -24.36 17.47
CA ASP A 75 -2.88 -25.56 18.35
C ASP A 75 -2.03 -25.30 19.60
N PHE A 76 -0.87 -24.64 19.48
CA PHE A 76 0.00 -24.30 20.60
C PHE A 76 -0.66 -23.34 21.59
N ILE A 77 -1.30 -22.26 21.11
CA ILE A 77 -1.96 -21.27 21.97
C ILE A 77 -3.31 -21.77 22.50
N ALA A 78 -3.78 -22.93 22.02
CA ALA A 78 -5.06 -23.52 22.38
C ALA A 78 -6.26 -22.54 22.29
N TYR A 79 -6.24 -21.67 21.25
CA TYR A 79 -7.34 -20.72 21.06
C TYR A 79 -8.63 -21.44 20.70
N THR A 80 -9.71 -21.08 21.36
CA THR A 80 -11.04 -21.60 21.10
C THR A 80 -12.01 -20.47 20.79
N ILE A 81 -12.86 -20.69 19.79
CA ILE A 81 -13.90 -19.73 19.42
C ILE A 81 -14.92 -19.63 20.56
N PRO A 82 -15.24 -18.42 21.06
CA PRO A 82 -16.28 -18.23 22.05
C PRO A 82 -17.64 -18.75 21.55
N PHE A 83 -18.26 -19.66 22.32
CA PHE A 83 -19.51 -20.31 21.94
C PHE A 83 -20.65 -19.28 21.73
N GLY A 84 -21.35 -19.40 20.58
CA GLY A 84 -22.52 -18.59 20.26
C GLY A 84 -22.23 -17.09 19.94
N LYS A 85 -20.94 -16.67 19.87
CA LYS A 85 -20.59 -15.27 19.63
C LYS A 85 -20.47 -14.91 18.15
N TYR A 86 -20.08 -15.86 17.31
CA TYR A 86 -19.79 -15.64 15.90
C TYR A 86 -20.57 -16.60 14.99
N ASP A 87 -21.09 -16.07 13.87
CA ASP A 87 -21.81 -16.85 12.86
C ASP A 87 -20.83 -17.43 11.81
N ASN A 88 -20.25 -16.56 10.99
CA ASN A 88 -19.26 -16.94 9.98
C ASN A 88 -18.20 -15.85 9.80
N PRO A 89 -17.00 -16.18 9.26
CA PRO A 89 -15.90 -15.23 9.08
C PRO A 89 -16.27 -14.05 8.20
N GLU A 90 -17.05 -14.25 7.13
CA GLU A 90 -17.43 -13.17 6.21
C GLU A 90 -18.23 -12.08 6.93
N THR A 91 -19.24 -12.46 7.71
CA THR A 91 -20.07 -11.51 8.45
C THR A 91 -19.22 -10.67 9.43
N VAL A 92 -18.27 -11.32 10.11
CA VAL A 92 -17.39 -10.62 11.06
C VAL A 92 -16.43 -9.67 10.34
N ILE A 93 -15.84 -10.11 9.22
CA ILE A 93 -14.96 -9.27 8.39
C ILE A 93 -15.76 -8.05 7.88
N ARG A 94 -16.93 -8.23 7.30
CA ARG A 94 -17.78 -7.14 6.80
C ARG A 94 -18.13 -6.14 7.88
N ARG A 95 -18.48 -6.61 9.07
CA ARG A 95 -18.79 -5.76 10.23
C ARG A 95 -17.55 -4.99 10.69
N ARG A 96 -16.43 -5.69 10.89
CA ARG A 96 -15.19 -5.11 11.45
C ARG A 96 -14.52 -4.12 10.51
N PHE A 97 -14.60 -4.36 9.21
CA PHE A 97 -13.97 -3.56 8.16
C PHE A 97 -14.95 -2.80 7.26
N ALA A 98 -16.18 -2.55 7.72
CA ALA A 98 -17.27 -1.96 6.94
C ALA A 98 -16.91 -0.63 6.25
N LYS A 99 -16.03 0.18 6.85
CA LYS A 99 -15.57 1.48 6.31
C LYS A 99 -14.17 1.41 5.69
N GLU A 100 -13.57 0.24 5.62
CA GLU A 100 -12.18 0.04 5.22
C GLU A 100 -12.05 -0.75 3.92
N VAL A 101 -13.08 -1.52 3.54
CA VAL A 101 -13.11 -2.33 2.32
C VAL A 101 -14.43 -2.16 1.59
N CYS A 102 -14.42 -2.43 0.29
CA CYS A 102 -15.63 -2.40 -0.53
C CYS A 102 -16.65 -3.44 -0.02
N GLU A 103 -17.88 -3.00 0.25
CA GLU A 103 -18.97 -3.88 0.70
C GLU A 103 -19.31 -4.97 -0.30
N HIS A 104 -19.11 -4.70 -1.60
CA HIS A 104 -19.40 -5.64 -2.70
C HIS A 104 -18.19 -6.51 -3.08
N ALA A 105 -17.09 -6.45 -2.32
CA ALA A 105 -15.96 -7.34 -2.55
C ALA A 105 -16.37 -8.81 -2.30
N GLN A 106 -15.91 -9.72 -3.16
CA GLN A 106 -16.23 -11.15 -3.09
C GLN A 106 -15.42 -11.85 -1.99
N LEU A 107 -15.69 -11.51 -0.72
CA LEU A 107 -14.93 -12.02 0.44
C LEU A 107 -15.02 -13.54 0.56
N GLU A 108 -16.19 -14.15 0.32
CA GLU A 108 -16.39 -15.60 0.38
C GLU A 108 -15.40 -16.36 -0.51
N ASN A 109 -15.16 -15.83 -1.72
CA ASN A 109 -14.20 -16.42 -2.65
C ASN A 109 -12.76 -16.35 -2.09
N TYR A 110 -12.39 -15.25 -1.43
CA TYR A 110 -11.05 -15.13 -0.82
C TYR A 110 -10.91 -15.93 0.48
N ILE A 111 -11.96 -16.01 1.30
CA ILE A 111 -11.99 -16.88 2.50
C ILE A 111 -11.72 -18.33 2.12
N SER A 112 -12.33 -18.81 1.02
CA SER A 112 -12.21 -20.20 0.59
C SER A 112 -10.93 -20.51 -0.21
N ARG A 113 -10.43 -19.57 -1.04
CA ARG A 113 -9.36 -19.83 -2.01
C ARG A 113 -8.03 -19.13 -1.74
N ALA A 114 -8.04 -18.15 -0.84
CA ALA A 114 -6.89 -17.32 -0.52
C ALA A 114 -6.94 -16.79 0.93
N PRO A 115 -7.21 -17.67 1.92
CA PRO A 115 -7.40 -17.22 3.30
C PRO A 115 -6.16 -16.55 3.89
N ILE A 116 -4.96 -17.04 3.57
CA ILE A 116 -3.70 -16.49 4.05
C ILE A 116 -3.48 -15.08 3.48
N GLU A 117 -3.63 -14.92 2.17
CA GLU A 117 -3.48 -13.63 1.51
C GLU A 117 -4.52 -12.61 2.02
N LEU A 118 -5.75 -13.07 2.25
CA LEU A 118 -6.79 -12.23 2.84
C LEU A 118 -6.41 -11.78 4.27
N ALA A 119 -5.88 -12.69 5.10
CA ALA A 119 -5.43 -12.36 6.45
C ALA A 119 -4.35 -11.27 6.43
N TYR A 120 -3.35 -11.35 5.53
CA TYR A 120 -2.35 -10.28 5.36
C TYR A 120 -2.97 -8.95 4.93
N CYS A 121 -3.91 -8.97 3.98
CA CYS A 121 -4.64 -7.76 3.59
C CYS A 121 -5.33 -7.11 4.80
N LEU A 122 -6.06 -7.90 5.59
CA LEU A 122 -6.78 -7.39 6.76
C LEU A 122 -5.84 -6.87 7.85
N ALA A 123 -4.68 -7.51 8.03
CA ALA A 123 -3.65 -7.03 8.96
C ALA A 123 -3.11 -5.65 8.56
N LEU A 124 -2.75 -5.47 7.29
CA LEU A 124 -2.28 -4.19 6.75
C LEU A 124 -3.34 -3.10 6.83
N ILE A 125 -4.60 -3.42 6.52
CA ILE A 125 -5.73 -2.48 6.63
C ILE A 125 -5.94 -2.05 8.09
N ASN A 126 -5.88 -3.01 9.01
CA ASN A 126 -6.13 -2.74 10.44
C ASN A 126 -5.05 -1.85 11.07
N CYS A 127 -3.79 -1.95 10.65
CA CYS A 127 -2.71 -1.18 11.27
C CYS A 127 -2.70 0.31 10.88
N ARG A 128 -3.27 0.68 9.73
CA ARG A 128 -3.37 2.07 9.22
C ARG A 128 -2.04 2.82 9.17
N ASP A 129 -0.94 2.09 9.07
CA ASP A 129 0.39 2.67 9.05
C ASP A 129 0.80 3.08 7.63
N ARG A 130 1.47 4.24 7.51
CA ARG A 130 1.92 4.73 6.19
C ARG A 130 3.11 3.94 5.62
N TYR A 131 3.85 3.23 6.47
CA TYR A 131 5.03 2.46 6.06
C TYR A 131 4.75 0.97 5.83
N SER A 132 3.54 0.51 6.09
CA SER A 132 3.22 -0.91 6.01
C SER A 132 2.94 -1.34 4.57
N ILE A 133 3.79 -2.22 4.08
CA ILE A 133 3.63 -2.93 2.80
C ILE A 133 3.83 -4.43 3.01
N THR A 134 3.41 -5.21 2.04
CA THR A 134 3.63 -6.67 2.08
C THR A 134 5.12 -6.97 1.92
N PRO A 135 5.74 -7.70 2.87
CA PRO A 135 7.15 -8.05 2.76
C PRO A 135 7.44 -8.95 1.55
N PRO A 136 8.64 -8.84 0.93
CA PRO A 136 8.99 -9.64 -0.25
C PRO A 136 8.90 -11.15 -0.06
N TRP A 137 9.26 -11.67 1.12
CA TRP A 137 9.17 -13.11 1.41
C TRP A 137 7.72 -13.59 1.54
N VAL A 138 6.79 -12.73 1.96
CA VAL A 138 5.36 -13.03 1.93
C VAL A 138 4.88 -13.09 0.50
N LEU A 139 5.21 -12.09 -0.34
CA LEU A 139 4.82 -12.05 -1.75
C LEU A 139 5.40 -13.22 -2.57
N HIS A 140 6.58 -13.73 -2.17
CA HIS A 140 7.17 -14.90 -2.83
C HIS A 140 6.28 -16.14 -2.68
N ASN A 141 5.69 -16.35 -1.51
CA ASN A 141 4.86 -17.52 -1.22
C ASN A 141 3.35 -17.24 -1.42
N PHE A 142 2.93 -16.00 -1.21
CA PHE A 142 1.54 -15.55 -1.30
C PHE A 142 1.42 -14.35 -2.25
N PRO A 143 1.65 -14.53 -3.56
CA PRO A 143 1.78 -13.43 -4.52
C PRO A 143 0.47 -12.67 -4.76
N ARG A 144 -0.68 -13.24 -4.35
CA ARG A 144 -2.00 -12.62 -4.57
C ARG A 144 -2.35 -11.53 -3.55
N VAL A 145 -1.56 -11.32 -2.47
CA VAL A 145 -1.86 -10.33 -1.43
C VAL A 145 -2.13 -8.95 -2.04
N GLU A 146 -1.23 -8.44 -2.88
CA GLU A 146 -1.39 -7.11 -3.46
C GLU A 146 -2.57 -7.01 -4.43
N SER A 147 -2.85 -8.06 -5.19
CA SER A 147 -4.01 -8.07 -6.10
C SER A 147 -5.33 -8.12 -5.33
N ILE A 148 -5.40 -8.89 -4.25
CA ILE A 148 -6.58 -8.93 -3.37
C ILE A 148 -6.77 -7.57 -2.68
N MET A 149 -5.70 -6.99 -2.11
CA MET A 149 -5.74 -5.66 -1.52
C MET A 149 -6.29 -4.62 -2.52
N TYR A 150 -5.81 -4.66 -3.76
CA TYR A 150 -6.25 -3.76 -4.81
C TYR A 150 -7.75 -3.91 -5.09
N VAL A 151 -8.25 -5.14 -5.19
CA VAL A 151 -9.69 -5.42 -5.41
C VAL A 151 -10.52 -4.97 -4.21
N LEU A 152 -10.07 -5.21 -2.99
CA LEU A 152 -10.78 -4.82 -1.77
C LEU A 152 -10.92 -3.31 -1.61
N ARG A 153 -9.91 -2.53 -2.04
CA ARG A 153 -9.77 -1.12 -1.66
C ARG A 153 -9.55 -0.13 -2.81
N ASN A 154 -9.14 -0.58 -3.98
CA ASN A 154 -8.81 0.33 -5.10
C ASN A 154 -9.61 0.02 -6.39
N THR A 155 -10.69 -0.73 -6.26
CA THR A 155 -11.64 -1.01 -7.34
C THR A 155 -13.02 -0.50 -6.92
N PRO A 156 -13.51 0.62 -7.50
CA PRO A 156 -14.82 1.17 -7.13
C PRO A 156 -15.94 0.21 -7.55
N CYS A 157 -16.91 0.00 -6.67
CA CYS A 157 -18.11 -0.77 -7.01
C CYS A 157 -19.12 0.09 -7.80
N LEU A 158 -19.87 -0.55 -8.70
CA LEU A 158 -20.83 0.13 -9.57
C LEU A 158 -22.04 0.73 -8.82
N THR A 159 -22.43 0.09 -7.72
CA THR A 159 -23.62 0.47 -6.94
C THR A 159 -23.34 1.57 -5.92
N GLY A 160 -22.06 1.84 -5.63
CA GLY A 160 -21.63 2.72 -4.56
C GLY A 160 -21.86 2.08 -3.17
N CYS A 161 -20.87 2.05 -2.33
CA CYS A 161 -20.99 1.66 -0.92
C CYS A 161 -20.32 2.72 -0.04
N VAL A 162 -20.48 2.62 1.27
CA VAL A 162 -19.93 3.61 2.21
C VAL A 162 -18.43 3.81 2.00
N TYR A 163 -17.67 2.72 1.85
CA TYR A 163 -16.24 2.80 1.57
C TYR A 163 -15.95 3.46 0.21
N CYS A 164 -16.54 2.95 -0.88
CA CYS A 164 -16.25 3.45 -2.22
C CYS A 164 -16.65 4.92 -2.41
N ASN A 165 -17.80 5.33 -1.87
CA ASN A 165 -18.26 6.71 -1.95
C ASN A 165 -17.30 7.69 -1.23
N GLN A 166 -16.54 7.21 -0.25
CA GLN A 166 -15.54 8.03 0.45
C GLN A 166 -14.15 7.91 -0.19
N ALA A 167 -13.74 6.70 -0.52
CA ALA A 167 -12.39 6.40 -0.99
C ALA A 167 -12.14 6.92 -2.42
N PHE A 168 -13.17 6.97 -3.26
CA PHE A 168 -13.09 7.40 -4.66
C PHE A 168 -13.72 8.77 -4.93
N ASP A 169 -14.10 9.51 -3.87
CA ASP A 169 -14.56 10.89 -3.99
C ASP A 169 -13.38 11.81 -4.31
N ILE A 170 -13.32 12.24 -5.57
CA ILE A 170 -12.25 13.08 -6.08
C ILE A 170 -12.26 14.49 -5.48
N HIS A 171 -13.44 15.04 -5.14
CA HIS A 171 -13.53 16.35 -4.48
C HIS A 171 -13.02 16.28 -3.04
N ARG A 172 -13.36 15.22 -2.33
CA ARG A 172 -12.78 14.94 -1.01
C ARG A 172 -11.25 14.77 -1.10
N GLY A 173 -10.76 14.04 -2.09
CA GLY A 173 -9.33 13.87 -2.33
C GLY A 173 -8.63 15.21 -2.60
N LEU A 174 -9.20 16.05 -3.48
CA LEU A 174 -8.68 17.36 -3.78
C LEU A 174 -8.60 18.25 -2.52
N LYS A 175 -9.68 18.28 -1.75
CA LYS A 175 -9.75 19.07 -0.50
C LYS A 175 -8.80 18.54 0.57
N HIS A 176 -8.73 17.23 0.73
CA HIS A 176 -7.87 16.57 1.73
C HIS A 176 -6.39 16.83 1.49
N PHE A 177 -5.91 16.64 0.25
CA PHE A 177 -4.48 16.76 -0.06
C PHE A 177 -4.04 18.19 -0.38
N PHE A 178 -4.90 18.99 -1.02
CA PHE A 178 -4.50 20.31 -1.54
C PHE A 178 -5.27 21.49 -0.93
N GLY A 179 -6.33 21.22 -0.14
CA GLY A 179 -7.16 22.27 0.45
C GLY A 179 -8.05 23.01 -0.56
N PHE A 180 -8.15 22.56 -1.80
CA PHE A 180 -8.97 23.20 -2.82
C PHE A 180 -10.41 22.69 -2.77
N ASP A 181 -11.38 23.60 -2.91
CA ASP A 181 -12.81 23.27 -2.88
C ASP A 181 -13.35 22.81 -4.25
N ALA A 182 -12.70 23.15 -5.35
CA ALA A 182 -13.13 22.81 -6.69
C ALA A 182 -11.97 22.66 -7.68
N TYR A 183 -12.17 21.81 -8.69
CA TYR A 183 -11.30 21.69 -9.85
C TYR A 183 -11.42 22.91 -10.76
N ARG A 184 -10.39 23.19 -11.54
CA ARG A 184 -10.42 24.28 -12.53
C ARG A 184 -11.25 23.86 -13.74
N THR A 185 -12.01 24.82 -14.29
CA THR A 185 -12.73 24.68 -15.55
C THR A 185 -11.99 25.40 -16.67
N TYR A 186 -12.13 24.94 -17.89
CA TYR A 186 -11.55 25.53 -19.09
C TYR A 186 -12.66 25.73 -20.13
N ASN A 187 -12.91 26.97 -20.53
CA ASN A 187 -14.02 27.31 -21.41
C ASN A 187 -15.38 26.73 -20.90
N ASN A 188 -15.63 26.83 -19.60
CA ASN A 188 -16.79 26.25 -18.89
C ASN A 188 -16.87 24.72 -18.96
N GLN A 189 -15.81 24.02 -19.30
CA GLN A 189 -15.76 22.56 -19.30
C GLN A 189 -14.92 22.07 -18.10
N PRO A 190 -15.37 21.03 -17.38
CA PRO A 190 -14.70 20.49 -16.19
C PRO A 190 -13.58 19.50 -16.57
N LEU A 191 -12.67 19.92 -17.47
CA LEU A 191 -11.64 19.04 -18.03
C LEU A 191 -10.70 18.46 -16.99
N GLN A 192 -10.30 19.26 -15.97
CA GLN A 192 -9.43 18.80 -14.91
C GLN A 192 -10.13 17.73 -14.05
N GLU A 193 -11.38 17.97 -13.68
CA GLU A 193 -12.23 17.05 -12.93
C GLU A 193 -12.44 15.74 -13.68
N ASN A 194 -12.81 15.83 -14.95
CA ASN A 194 -13.02 14.66 -15.81
C ASN A 194 -11.74 13.81 -15.94
N ALA A 195 -10.56 14.44 -16.03
CA ALA A 195 -9.29 13.72 -16.09
C ALA A 195 -8.98 12.99 -14.77
N VAL A 196 -9.22 13.64 -13.63
CA VAL A 196 -9.04 13.02 -12.30
C VAL A 196 -10.01 11.84 -12.12
N GLN A 197 -11.28 12.04 -12.47
CA GLN A 197 -12.31 10.99 -12.39
C GLN A 197 -11.93 9.77 -13.25
N ALA A 198 -11.53 9.99 -14.50
CA ALA A 198 -11.10 8.93 -15.39
C ALA A 198 -9.86 8.18 -14.86
N ALA A 199 -8.92 8.91 -14.25
CA ALA A 199 -7.73 8.31 -13.64
C ALA A 199 -8.08 7.45 -12.42
N VAL A 200 -9.01 7.88 -11.58
CA VAL A 200 -9.49 7.12 -10.41
C VAL A 200 -10.26 5.86 -10.84
N GLU A 201 -10.99 5.95 -11.94
CA GLU A 201 -11.68 4.80 -12.57
C GLU A 201 -10.73 3.82 -13.28
N GLY A 202 -9.41 4.08 -13.29
CA GLY A 202 -8.42 3.22 -13.91
C GLY A 202 -8.36 3.32 -15.45
N LYS A 203 -8.93 4.38 -16.05
CA LYS A 203 -8.90 4.59 -17.49
C LYS A 203 -7.55 5.15 -17.93
N SER A 204 -7.11 4.77 -19.13
CA SER A 204 -6.00 5.44 -19.82
C SER A 204 -6.50 6.74 -20.44
N ILE A 205 -5.79 7.84 -20.20
CA ILE A 205 -6.21 9.18 -20.64
C ILE A 205 -5.06 9.92 -21.32
N LEU A 206 -5.39 10.73 -22.30
CA LEU A 206 -4.55 11.78 -22.83
C LEU A 206 -5.15 13.12 -22.41
N ALA A 207 -4.42 13.87 -21.57
CA ALA A 207 -4.88 15.14 -21.04
C ALA A 207 -4.08 16.29 -21.64
N VAL A 208 -4.74 17.17 -22.40
CA VAL A 208 -4.13 18.33 -23.01
C VAL A 208 -4.69 19.60 -22.36
N PHE A 209 -3.82 20.34 -21.71
CA PHE A 209 -4.14 21.59 -20.99
C PHE A 209 -3.24 22.73 -21.45
N PRO A 210 -3.68 23.99 -21.36
CA PRO A 210 -2.82 25.13 -21.58
C PRO A 210 -1.67 25.17 -20.54
N THR A 211 -0.59 25.84 -20.88
CA THR A 211 0.53 26.06 -19.96
C THR A 211 0.05 26.77 -18.69
N GLY A 212 0.49 26.30 -17.52
CA GLY A 212 -0.01 26.80 -16.23
C GLY A 212 -1.42 26.33 -15.87
N GLY A 213 -2.04 25.46 -16.68
CA GLY A 213 -3.39 24.95 -16.50
C GLY A 213 -3.58 23.95 -15.34
N GLY A 214 -2.58 23.73 -14.47
CA GLY A 214 -2.73 22.81 -13.33
C GLY A 214 -2.81 21.34 -13.73
N LYS A 215 -2.10 20.92 -14.78
CA LYS A 215 -1.99 19.51 -15.23
C LYS A 215 -1.63 18.56 -14.11
N SER A 216 -0.71 18.96 -13.22
CA SER A 216 -0.18 18.08 -12.16
C SER A 216 -1.28 17.52 -11.23
N ILE A 217 -2.31 18.31 -10.94
CA ILE A 217 -3.44 17.86 -10.10
C ILE A 217 -4.13 16.63 -10.69
N THR A 218 -4.19 16.50 -12.02
CA THR A 218 -4.89 15.40 -12.69
C THR A 218 -4.28 14.03 -12.43
N PHE A 219 -3.02 13.97 -12.07
CA PHE A 219 -2.36 12.71 -11.68
C PHE A 219 -1.94 12.68 -10.21
N GLN A 220 -1.68 13.83 -9.57
CA GLN A 220 -1.26 13.88 -8.17
C GLN A 220 -2.41 13.47 -7.23
N VAL A 221 -3.63 13.96 -7.44
CA VAL A 221 -4.78 13.56 -6.62
C VAL A 221 -5.04 12.06 -6.69
N PRO A 222 -5.20 11.44 -7.88
CA PRO A 222 -5.40 9.98 -7.96
C PRO A 222 -4.22 9.18 -7.41
N ALA A 223 -2.99 9.68 -7.54
CA ALA A 223 -1.79 9.02 -7.01
C ALA A 223 -1.81 8.97 -5.48
N LEU A 224 -2.09 10.10 -4.83
CA LEU A 224 -2.17 10.19 -3.37
C LEU A 224 -3.35 9.36 -2.82
N MET A 225 -4.50 9.39 -3.49
CA MET A 225 -5.65 8.55 -3.12
C MET A 225 -5.28 7.05 -3.18
N SER A 226 -4.64 6.58 -4.26
CA SER A 226 -4.20 5.18 -4.38
C SER A 226 -3.11 4.83 -3.37
N GLY A 227 -2.20 5.78 -3.07
CA GLY A 227 -1.17 5.62 -2.04
C GLY A 227 -1.77 5.42 -0.65
N GLU A 228 -2.79 6.19 -0.30
CA GLU A 228 -3.50 6.05 0.98
C GLU A 228 -4.28 4.74 1.07
N GLN A 229 -4.95 4.34 -0.02
CA GLN A 229 -5.83 3.16 -0.04
C GLN A 229 -5.07 1.84 -0.03
N VAL A 230 -4.04 1.70 -0.88
CA VAL A 230 -3.38 0.41 -1.14
C VAL A 230 -1.85 0.49 -1.18
N LYS A 231 -1.26 1.58 -0.70
CA LYS A 231 0.18 1.86 -0.86
C LYS A 231 0.62 1.79 -2.34
N GLY A 232 -0.28 2.12 -3.24
CA GLY A 232 -0.02 2.11 -4.67
C GLY A 232 1.00 3.17 -5.08
N LEU A 233 1.96 2.80 -5.92
CA LEU A 233 2.95 3.70 -6.45
C LEU A 233 2.52 4.23 -7.82
N THR A 234 2.48 5.54 -7.98
CA THR A 234 2.36 6.20 -9.29
C THR A 234 3.75 6.64 -9.75
N VAL A 235 4.17 6.16 -10.92
CA VAL A 235 5.45 6.53 -11.53
C VAL A 235 5.22 7.62 -12.55
N VAL A 236 5.82 8.77 -12.34
CA VAL A 236 5.76 9.93 -13.24
C VAL A 236 7.08 10.04 -14.00
N ILE A 237 7.00 9.85 -15.30
CA ILE A 237 8.13 9.94 -16.21
C ILE A 237 8.14 11.37 -16.78
N SER A 238 9.18 12.14 -16.47
CA SER A 238 9.34 13.51 -16.92
C SER A 238 10.74 13.72 -17.50
N PRO A 239 10.90 14.41 -18.65
CA PRO A 239 12.21 14.62 -19.26
C PRO A 239 13.06 15.71 -18.55
N LEU A 240 12.43 16.56 -17.75
CA LEU A 240 13.07 17.73 -17.15
C LEU A 240 13.32 17.51 -15.65
N GLN A 241 14.57 17.25 -15.29
CA GLN A 241 14.95 16.95 -13.89
C GLN A 241 14.69 18.13 -12.93
N SER A 242 14.82 19.38 -13.39
CA SER A 242 14.47 20.56 -12.59
C SER A 242 12.99 20.59 -12.23
N LEU A 243 12.10 20.29 -13.20
CA LEU A 243 10.66 20.23 -12.96
C LEU A 243 10.28 19.14 -11.97
N MET A 244 10.95 17.98 -11.98
CA MET A 244 10.68 16.91 -11.00
C MET A 244 10.95 17.39 -9.58
N LYS A 245 12.08 18.08 -9.36
CA LYS A 245 12.42 18.64 -8.05
C LYS A 245 11.39 19.70 -7.64
N ASP A 246 11.04 20.61 -8.52
CA ASP A 246 10.04 21.64 -8.27
C ASP A 246 8.66 21.05 -7.91
N GLN A 247 8.26 19.96 -8.59
CA GLN A 247 7.01 19.24 -8.27
C GLN A 247 7.05 18.65 -6.86
N VAL A 248 8.15 17.98 -6.50
CA VAL A 248 8.30 17.41 -5.13
C VAL A 248 8.36 18.51 -4.09
N ASP A 249 9.09 19.60 -4.32
CA ASP A 249 9.20 20.72 -3.39
C ASP A 249 7.86 21.47 -3.23
N ASN A 250 7.07 21.59 -4.30
CA ASN A 250 5.73 22.16 -4.22
C ASN A 250 4.76 21.28 -3.43
N LEU A 251 4.83 19.96 -3.56
CA LEU A 251 4.05 19.04 -2.73
C LEU A 251 4.46 19.13 -1.27
N ARG A 252 5.75 19.21 -0.96
CA ARG A 252 6.25 19.39 0.42
C ARG A 252 5.77 20.70 1.06
N LYS A 253 5.68 21.81 0.30
CA LYS A 253 5.10 23.07 0.79
C LYS A 253 3.65 22.94 1.22
N ASN A 254 2.91 21.98 0.66
CA ASN A 254 1.55 21.62 1.04
C ASN A 254 1.51 20.49 2.09
N ASN A 255 2.62 20.22 2.78
CA ASN A 255 2.76 19.14 3.76
C ASN A 255 2.55 17.72 3.17
N ILE A 256 2.67 17.57 1.86
CA ILE A 256 2.62 16.28 1.17
C ILE A 256 4.05 15.77 1.02
N THR A 257 4.41 14.78 1.83
CA THR A 257 5.75 14.19 1.87
C THR A 257 5.85 12.86 1.11
N ASP A 258 4.77 12.43 0.49
CA ASP A 258 4.60 11.12 -0.16
C ASP A 258 5.10 11.10 -1.62
N ALA A 259 5.79 12.16 -2.03
CA ALA A 259 6.39 12.28 -3.35
C ALA A 259 7.91 12.35 -3.24
N VAL A 260 8.58 11.58 -4.08
CA VAL A 260 10.03 11.56 -4.17
C VAL A 260 10.49 11.63 -5.64
N THR A 261 11.73 12.03 -5.85
CA THR A 261 12.37 11.94 -7.17
C THR A 261 13.63 11.10 -7.07
N ILE A 262 13.96 10.40 -8.15
CA ILE A 262 15.24 9.70 -8.33
C ILE A 262 15.80 10.15 -9.68
N ASN A 263 16.82 11.00 -9.63
CA ASN A 263 17.49 11.52 -10.81
C ASN A 263 19.00 11.67 -10.56
N GLY A 264 19.73 12.07 -11.59
CA GLY A 264 21.18 12.21 -11.55
C GLY A 264 21.70 13.43 -10.77
N LEU A 265 20.84 14.38 -10.39
CA LEU A 265 21.21 15.61 -9.68
C LEU A 265 21.15 15.47 -8.16
N LEU A 266 20.56 14.38 -7.65
CA LEU A 266 20.47 14.14 -6.21
C LEU A 266 21.83 13.76 -5.64
N ASP A 267 22.13 14.27 -4.46
CA ASP A 267 23.26 13.77 -3.70
C ASP A 267 23.00 12.29 -3.26
N PRO A 268 24.06 11.53 -2.91
CA PRO A 268 23.94 10.13 -2.56
C PRO A 268 22.98 9.87 -1.38
N ILE A 269 22.92 10.80 -0.40
CA ILE A 269 22.08 10.66 0.80
C ILE A 269 20.61 10.88 0.44
N GLU A 270 20.30 11.93 -0.31
CA GLU A 270 18.95 12.21 -0.80
C GLU A 270 18.45 11.07 -1.69
N ARG A 271 19.33 10.56 -2.57
CA ARG A 271 19.01 9.41 -3.42
C ARG A 271 18.69 8.17 -2.58
N ALA A 272 19.49 7.84 -1.58
CA ALA A 272 19.24 6.69 -0.69
C ALA A 272 17.90 6.83 0.04
N LYS A 273 17.59 8.02 0.58
CA LYS A 273 16.30 8.30 1.23
C LYS A 273 15.12 8.14 0.27
N SER A 274 15.27 8.56 -0.99
CA SER A 274 14.22 8.38 -2.00
C SER A 274 13.98 6.91 -2.31
N PHE A 275 15.04 6.10 -2.45
CA PHE A 275 14.93 4.65 -2.60
C PHE A 275 14.22 4.02 -1.41
N GLU A 276 14.66 4.32 -0.19
CA GLU A 276 14.06 3.84 1.05
C GLU A 276 12.57 4.19 1.13
N SER A 277 12.18 5.42 0.79
CA SER A 277 10.78 5.85 0.81
C SER A 277 9.90 5.10 -0.20
N VAL A 278 10.45 4.71 -1.34
CA VAL A 278 9.75 3.84 -2.30
C VAL A 278 9.69 2.41 -1.75
N GLU A 279 10.79 1.86 -1.27
CA GLU A 279 10.87 0.48 -0.75
C GLU A 279 9.95 0.23 0.44
N ASN A 280 9.86 1.18 1.38
CA ASN A 280 9.04 1.03 2.59
C ASN A 280 7.57 1.44 2.43
N GLY A 281 7.15 1.86 1.23
CA GLY A 281 5.76 2.20 0.93
C GLY A 281 5.32 3.59 1.36
N SER A 282 6.21 4.45 1.87
CA SER A 282 5.87 5.83 2.24
C SER A 282 5.74 6.76 1.03
N ALA A 283 6.34 6.42 -0.11
CA ALA A 283 6.18 7.16 -1.34
C ALA A 283 4.97 6.65 -2.15
N SER A 284 4.07 7.56 -2.49
CA SER A 284 2.92 7.35 -3.39
C SER A 284 3.22 7.82 -4.81
N ILE A 285 4.15 8.77 -4.98
CA ILE A 285 4.55 9.33 -6.26
C ILE A 285 6.07 9.26 -6.40
N LEU A 286 6.53 8.64 -7.48
CA LEU A 286 7.93 8.60 -7.86
C LEU A 286 8.13 9.33 -9.19
N TYR A 287 8.87 10.44 -9.17
CA TYR A 287 9.31 11.12 -10.38
C TYR A 287 10.66 10.59 -10.85
N ILE A 288 10.73 10.18 -12.12
CA ILE A 288 11.96 9.67 -12.75
C ILE A 288 12.12 10.21 -14.16
N SER A 289 13.36 10.25 -14.62
CA SER A 289 13.63 10.56 -16.03
C SER A 289 13.48 9.32 -16.93
N PRO A 290 13.22 9.49 -18.23
CA PRO A 290 13.12 8.37 -19.18
C PRO A 290 14.36 7.47 -19.17
N GLU A 291 15.55 8.05 -19.01
CA GLU A 291 16.82 7.31 -18.97
C GLU A 291 16.92 6.42 -17.72
N SER A 292 16.30 6.86 -16.62
CA SER A 292 16.28 6.12 -15.35
C SER A 292 15.56 4.77 -15.48
N LEU A 293 14.60 4.61 -16.40
CA LEU A 293 13.90 3.35 -16.66
C LEU A 293 14.84 2.23 -17.14
N ARG A 294 15.99 2.57 -17.72
CA ARG A 294 17.02 1.60 -18.16
C ARG A 294 17.89 1.09 -17.01
N SER A 295 17.76 1.66 -15.82
CA SER A 295 18.56 1.30 -14.67
C SER A 295 18.03 0.04 -14.00
N LYS A 296 18.87 -0.98 -13.83
CA LYS A 296 18.53 -2.22 -13.11
C LYS A 296 18.11 -1.98 -11.65
N SER A 297 18.62 -0.93 -11.00
CA SER A 297 18.22 -0.56 -9.64
C SER A 297 16.79 -0.02 -9.61
N ILE A 298 16.40 0.79 -10.59
CA ILE A 298 15.02 1.29 -10.73
C ILE A 298 14.08 0.14 -11.10
N GLU A 299 14.47 -0.72 -12.05
CA GLU A 299 13.66 -1.90 -12.39
C GLU A 299 13.35 -2.76 -11.16
N ARG A 300 14.36 -3.10 -10.36
CA ARG A 300 14.18 -3.86 -9.10
C ARG A 300 13.29 -3.13 -8.11
N LEU A 301 13.47 -1.81 -7.97
CA LEU A 301 12.65 -0.98 -7.09
C LEU A 301 11.17 -1.02 -7.49
N LEU A 302 10.88 -0.91 -8.78
CA LEU A 302 9.50 -0.95 -9.30
C LEU A 302 8.89 -2.35 -9.20
N LEU A 303 9.67 -3.41 -9.43
CA LEU A 303 9.22 -4.79 -9.25
C LEU A 303 8.90 -5.14 -7.80
N GLY A 304 9.54 -4.47 -6.83
CA GLY A 304 9.26 -4.63 -5.39
C GLY A 304 8.04 -3.86 -4.90
N ARG A 305 7.31 -3.16 -5.78
CA ARG A 305 6.18 -2.31 -5.40
C ARG A 305 4.97 -2.51 -6.30
N LYS A 306 3.76 -2.29 -5.75
CA LYS A 306 2.54 -2.24 -6.55
C LYS A 306 2.49 -0.92 -7.32
N VAL A 307 2.97 -0.93 -8.56
CA VAL A 307 2.79 0.21 -9.47
C VAL A 307 1.36 0.19 -9.99
N VAL A 308 0.58 1.20 -9.64
CA VAL A 308 -0.84 1.33 -10.01
C VAL A 308 -1.07 2.22 -11.22
N ARG A 309 -0.09 3.08 -11.54
CA ARG A 309 -0.22 4.04 -12.65
C ARG A 309 1.15 4.47 -13.17
N PHE A 310 1.25 4.61 -14.48
CA PHE A 310 2.31 5.35 -15.15
C PHE A 310 1.75 6.65 -15.71
N VAL A 311 2.48 7.74 -15.50
CA VAL A 311 2.18 9.08 -16.03
C VAL A 311 3.34 9.50 -16.89
N ILE A 312 3.07 9.94 -18.12
CA ILE A 312 4.06 10.54 -19.02
C ILE A 312 3.79 12.03 -19.03
N ASP A 313 4.61 12.79 -18.32
CA ASP A 313 4.55 14.25 -18.34
C ASP A 313 5.34 14.79 -19.53
N GLU A 314 4.87 15.90 -20.10
CA GLU A 314 5.47 16.51 -21.31
C GLU A 314 5.61 15.47 -22.45
N ALA A 315 4.54 14.73 -22.74
CA ALA A 315 4.53 13.60 -23.68
C ALA A 315 5.06 13.94 -25.08
N HIS A 316 5.01 15.21 -25.48
CA HIS A 316 5.59 15.68 -26.74
C HIS A 316 7.12 15.50 -26.83
N CYS A 317 7.82 15.42 -25.69
CA CYS A 317 9.27 15.18 -25.66
C CYS A 317 9.66 13.73 -25.99
N PHE A 318 8.68 12.81 -26.07
CA PHE A 318 8.92 11.40 -26.37
C PHE A 318 8.76 11.04 -27.86
N SER A 319 8.42 12.01 -28.71
CA SER A 319 8.16 11.80 -30.15
C SER A 319 9.38 12.02 -31.05
N SER A 320 10.59 12.18 -30.50
CA SER A 320 11.84 12.35 -31.26
C SER A 320 12.77 11.15 -31.15
#